data_215bf2145e4654f64a07b5fa47586a78
#
_entry.id   215bf2145e4654f64a07b5fa47586a78
#
_cell.length_a   1.000
_cell.length_b   1.000
_cell.length_c   1.000
_cell.angle_alpha   90.00
_cell.angle_beta   90.00
_cell.angle_gamma   90.00
#
_symmetry.space_group_name_H-M   'P 1'
#
loop_
_entity.id
_entity.type
_entity.pdbx_description
1 polymer ?
#
loop_
_entity_poly.entity_id
_entity_poly.type
_entity_poly.pdbx_seq_one_letter_code
_entity_poly.pdbx_strand_id
1 'polypeptide(L)' 'MALEDKVKDIIVEQLGVKAEQVTTDASFIDDLGADSLDTVELVMAFEEEFGAEIPDEDAEKLTTVGNDVSYLKEKGFE' A
#
# COMPACT_ATOMS: atom_id res chain seq x y z
N MET A 1 -4.80 -12.09 11.10
CA MET A 1 -5.11 -11.55 9.77
C MET A 1 -3.93 -11.70 8.83
N ALA A 2 -4.22 -12.03 7.60
CA ALA A 2 -3.17 -12.11 6.59
C ALA A 2 -2.65 -10.71 6.25
N LEU A 3 -1.41 -10.63 5.81
CA LEU A 3 -0.77 -9.37 5.44
C LEU A 3 -1.58 -8.65 4.35
N GLU A 4 -2.04 -9.39 3.34
CA GLU A 4 -2.82 -8.80 2.25
C GLU A 4 -4.09 -8.11 2.77
N ASP A 5 -4.73 -8.69 3.77
CA ASP A 5 -5.94 -8.12 4.36
C ASP A 5 -5.64 -6.80 5.06
N LYS A 6 -4.53 -6.73 5.79
CA LYS A 6 -4.12 -5.50 6.47
C LYS A 6 -3.78 -4.41 5.47
N VAL A 7 -3.03 -4.76 4.43
CA VAL A 7 -2.67 -3.82 3.36
C VAL A 7 -3.93 -3.29 2.69
N LYS A 8 -4.86 -4.17 2.36
CA LYS A 8 -6.12 -3.79 1.72
C LYS A 8 -6.92 -2.83 2.59
N ASP A 9 -7.04 -3.13 3.89
CA ASP A 9 -7.79 -2.27 4.82
C ASP A 9 -7.18 -0.87 4.90
N ILE A 10 -5.86 -0.77 4.94
CA ILE A 10 -5.17 0.52 4.99
C ILE A 10 -5.45 1.31 3.72
N ILE A 11 -5.39 0.66 2.57
CA ILE A 11 -5.64 1.32 1.28
C ILE A 11 -7.07 1.83 1.19
N VAL A 12 -8.03 1.02 1.61
CA VAL A 12 -9.45 1.40 1.63
C VAL A 12 -9.65 2.65 2.49
N GLU A 13 -9.05 2.70 3.67
CA GLU A 13 -9.16 3.84 4.56
C GLU A 13 -8.50 5.09 3.99
N GLN A 14 -7.31 4.96 3.47
CA GLN A 14 -6.52 6.12 3.00
C GLN A 14 -7.06 6.71 1.70
N LEU A 15 -7.50 5.87 0.78
CA LEU A 15 -7.94 6.33 -0.54
C LEU A 15 -9.45 6.44 -0.67
N GLY A 16 -10.21 5.91 0.30
CA GLY A 16 -11.66 5.95 0.24
C GLY A 16 -12.24 5.12 -0.89
N VAL A 17 -11.55 4.06 -1.29
CA VAL A 17 -12.00 3.16 -2.35
C VAL A 17 -12.67 1.93 -1.75
N LYS A 18 -13.38 1.17 -2.59
CA LYS A 18 -14.02 -0.06 -2.14
C LYS A 18 -13.01 -1.20 -2.08
N ALA A 19 -13.19 -2.11 -1.12
CA ALA A 19 -12.31 -3.25 -0.96
C ALA A 19 -12.21 -4.09 -2.23
N GLU A 20 -13.29 -4.22 -2.97
CA GLU A 20 -13.31 -5.00 -4.22
C GLU A 20 -12.45 -4.39 -5.34
N GLN A 21 -12.15 -3.09 -5.23
CA GLN A 21 -11.27 -2.40 -6.17
C GLN A 21 -9.79 -2.64 -5.87
N VAL A 22 -9.49 -3.08 -4.65
CA VAL A 22 -8.10 -3.26 -4.20
C VAL A 22 -7.66 -4.68 -4.53
N THR A 23 -7.25 -4.88 -5.79
CA THR A 23 -6.74 -6.16 -6.25
C THR A 23 -5.21 -6.09 -6.33
N THR A 24 -4.58 -7.25 -6.43
CA THR A 24 -3.11 -7.34 -6.49
C THR A 24 -2.53 -6.50 -7.63
N ASP A 25 -3.19 -6.49 -8.77
CA ASP A 25 -2.72 -5.79 -9.96
C ASP A 25 -3.14 -4.31 -10.00
N ALA A 26 -3.94 -3.86 -9.05
CA ALA A 26 -4.43 -2.48 -9.05
C ALA A 26 -3.28 -1.49 -8.86
N SER A 27 -3.20 -0.52 -9.78
CA SER A 27 -2.27 0.60 -9.67
C SER A 27 -2.91 1.68 -8.82
N PHE A 28 -2.15 2.23 -7.88
CA PHE A 28 -2.70 3.28 -7.01
C PHE A 28 -3.15 4.50 -7.80
N ILE A 29 -2.37 4.91 -8.77
CA ILE A 29 -2.68 6.10 -9.58
C ILE A 29 -3.70 5.79 -10.65
N ASP A 30 -3.47 4.76 -11.45
CA ASP A 30 -4.30 4.46 -12.62
C ASP A 30 -5.63 3.83 -12.28
N ASP A 31 -5.65 2.92 -11.31
CA ASP A 31 -6.86 2.15 -10.98
C ASP A 31 -7.61 2.70 -9.76
N LEU A 32 -6.88 3.21 -8.78
CA LEU A 32 -7.47 3.68 -7.53
C LEU A 32 -7.57 5.20 -7.44
N GLY A 33 -7.08 5.90 -8.44
CA GLY A 33 -7.22 7.35 -8.55
C GLY A 33 -6.40 8.15 -7.53
N ALA A 34 -5.35 7.57 -6.99
CA ALA A 34 -4.49 8.27 -6.06
C ALA A 34 -3.58 9.26 -6.80
N ASP A 35 -3.33 10.42 -6.19
CA ASP A 35 -2.32 11.33 -6.71
C ASP A 35 -1.01 11.14 -5.92
N SER A 36 0.02 11.94 -6.23
CA SER A 36 1.33 11.79 -5.59
C SER A 36 1.27 12.04 -4.08
N LEU A 37 0.41 12.94 -3.62
CA LEU A 37 0.25 13.19 -2.20
C LEU A 37 -0.41 12.00 -1.50
N ASP A 38 -1.41 11.42 -2.14
CA ASP A 38 -2.10 10.24 -1.61
C ASP A 38 -1.12 9.06 -1.46
N THR A 39 -0.22 8.86 -2.42
CA THR A 39 0.76 7.77 -2.33
C THR A 39 1.75 7.99 -1.20
N VAL A 40 2.16 9.22 -0.94
CA VAL A 40 3.02 9.55 0.19
C VAL A 40 2.31 9.25 1.52
N GLU A 41 1.07 9.67 1.64
CA GLU A 41 0.26 9.41 2.84
C GLU A 41 0.06 7.92 3.06
N LEU A 42 -0.14 7.17 1.98
CA LEU A 42 -0.31 5.72 2.05
C LEU A 42 0.96 5.05 2.59
N VAL A 43 2.11 5.46 2.09
CA VAL A 43 3.41 4.93 2.58
C VAL A 43 3.57 5.22 4.06
N MET A 44 3.23 6.43 4.50
CA MET A 44 3.31 6.82 5.91
C MET A 44 2.38 5.96 6.76
N ALA A 45 1.19 5.66 6.26
CA ALA A 45 0.23 4.81 6.96
C ALA A 45 0.78 3.40 7.14
N PHE A 46 1.44 2.85 6.12
CA PHE A 46 2.08 1.54 6.22
C PHE A 46 3.22 1.57 7.23
N GLU A 47 4.02 2.61 7.24
CA GLU A 47 5.11 2.76 8.21
C GLU A 47 4.59 2.74 9.63
N GLU A 48 3.52 3.46 9.90
CA GLU A 48 2.90 3.50 11.23
C GLU A 48 2.29 2.16 11.63
N GLU A 49 1.55 1.57 10.71
CA GLU A 49 0.82 0.33 11.01
C GLU A 49 1.74 -0.86 11.24
N PHE A 50 2.81 -0.95 10.48
CA PHE A 50 3.76 -2.07 10.58
C PHE A 50 5.01 -1.74 11.37
N GLY A 51 5.19 -0.50 11.80
CA GLY A 51 6.39 -0.09 12.50
C GLY A 51 7.63 -0.20 11.62
N ALA A 52 7.48 0.02 10.32
CA ALA A 52 8.54 -0.14 9.35
C ALA A 52 9.03 1.22 8.85
N GLU A 53 10.24 1.25 8.33
CA GLU A 53 10.77 2.41 7.62
C GLU A 53 10.82 2.07 6.14
N ILE A 54 10.22 2.92 5.32
CA ILE A 54 10.22 2.75 3.86
C ILE A 54 10.96 3.94 3.25
N PRO A 55 12.21 3.76 2.80
CA PRO A 55 12.95 4.84 2.16
C PRO A 55 12.24 5.35 0.91
N ASP A 56 12.42 6.61 0.58
CA ASP A 56 11.77 7.22 -0.57
C ASP A 56 12.03 6.47 -1.87
N GLU A 57 13.26 6.00 -2.08
CA GLU A 57 13.61 5.24 -3.28
C GLU A 57 12.87 3.91 -3.38
N ASP A 58 12.56 3.29 -2.23
CA ASP A 58 11.75 2.07 -2.21
C ASP A 58 10.27 2.41 -2.44
N ALA A 59 9.81 3.50 -1.84
CA ALA A 59 8.42 3.95 -2.00
C ALA A 59 8.08 4.22 -3.46
N GLU A 60 9.02 4.74 -4.24
CA GLU A 60 8.84 4.99 -5.66
C GLU A 60 8.53 3.73 -6.46
N LYS A 61 8.95 2.58 -5.97
CA LYS A 61 8.71 1.29 -6.64
C LYS A 61 7.39 0.66 -6.26
N LEU A 62 6.71 1.19 -5.25
CA LEU A 62 5.46 0.65 -4.75
C LEU A 62 4.28 1.24 -5.50
N THR A 63 4.11 0.84 -6.75
CA THR A 63 3.10 1.41 -7.64
C THR A 63 1.80 0.62 -7.68
N THR A 64 1.82 -0.63 -7.24
CA THR A 64 0.63 -1.49 -7.20
C THR A 64 0.46 -2.10 -5.82
N VAL A 65 -0.75 -2.61 -5.56
CA VAL A 65 -1.06 -3.30 -4.30
C VAL A 65 -0.12 -4.48 -4.10
N GLY A 66 0.11 -5.27 -5.14
CA GLY A 66 1.00 -6.41 -5.08
C GLY A 66 2.43 -6.03 -4.73
N ASN A 67 2.90 -4.88 -5.20
CA ASN A 67 4.24 -4.40 -4.87
C ASN A 67 4.36 -4.13 -3.36
N ASP A 68 3.33 -3.53 -2.76
CA ASP A 68 3.32 -3.26 -1.32
C ASP A 68 3.36 -4.56 -0.52
N VAL A 69 2.53 -5.53 -0.89
CA VAL A 69 2.47 -6.81 -0.20
C VAL A 69 3.82 -7.53 -0.29
N SER A 70 4.39 -7.58 -1.49
CA SER A 70 5.69 -8.23 -1.71
C SER A 70 6.80 -7.56 -0.91
N TYR A 71 6.82 -6.23 -0.90
CA TYR A 71 7.82 -5.46 -0.17
C TYR A 71 7.76 -5.76 1.33
N LEU A 72 6.55 -5.75 1.88
CA LEU A 72 6.37 -6.01 3.31
C LEU A 72 6.72 -7.45 3.68
N LYS A 73 6.44 -8.41 2.80
CA LYS A 73 6.83 -9.80 3.01
C LYS A 73 8.35 -9.94 3.04
N GLU A 74 9.05 -9.26 2.16
CA GLU A 74 10.51 -9.26 2.13
C GLU A 74 11.12 -8.69 3.39
N LYS A 75 10.41 -7.74 4.03
CA LYS A 75 10.84 -7.14 5.29
C LYS A 75 10.49 -8.01 6.51
N GLY A 76 9.82 -9.12 6.29
CA GLY A 76 9.47 -10.06 7.36
C GLY A 76 8.10 -9.86 7.99
N PHE A 77 7.28 -9.01 7.44
CA PHE A 77 5.90 -8.80 7.92
C PHE A 77 4.96 -9.83 7.29
N GLU A 78 3.99 -10.29 8.08
CA GLU A 78 2.98 -11.25 7.63
C GLU A 78 1.61 -10.97 8.18
#